data_d834c36236e7dfdaafb21c5762726c54
#
_entry.id   d834c36236e7dfdaafb21c5762726c54
#
_cell.length_a   1.000
_cell.length_b   1.000
_cell.length_c   1.000
_cell.angle_alpha   90.00
_cell.angle_beta   90.00
_cell.angle_gamma   90.00
#
_symmetry.space_group_name_H-M   'P 1'
#
loop_
_entity.id
_entity.type
_entity.pdbx_description
1 polymer ?
#
loop_
_entity_poly.entity_id
_entity_poly.type
_entity_poly.pdbx_seq_one_letter_code
_entity_poly.pdbx_strand_id
1 'polypeptide(L)'
;KTIAPGVILEDGDLKITAYVSEHPPIHPAVGYRFDYRGRSVVVSGDSNVSGDTLKIVDGADLLLHDALSLPTVTALSEAMGAAGRSRTSKIVADVIDYHASTDSLIELGEKSDVDMVAFYHLVPVPLNSVLEDIFMRGVPDNFVLTEDLMRFELPIGSDKIVVNRP
;
A
#
# COMPACT_ATOMS: atom_id res chain seq x y z
N LYS A 1 -17.99 13.24 -13.76
CA LYS A 1 -18.77 12.81 -12.58
C LYS A 1 -17.80 12.73 -11.41
N THR A 2 -18.08 13.43 -10.32
CA THR A 2 -17.23 13.36 -9.12
C THR A 2 -17.49 12.04 -8.42
N ILE A 3 -16.44 11.34 -7.99
CA ILE A 3 -16.54 10.11 -7.18
C ILE A 3 -16.71 10.55 -5.72
N ALA A 4 -17.66 9.94 -5.04
CA ALA A 4 -17.84 10.04 -3.60
C ALA A 4 -17.57 8.67 -2.96
N PRO A 5 -17.16 8.62 -1.68
CA PRO A 5 -17.02 7.36 -0.96
C PRO A 5 -18.32 6.54 -0.96
N GLY A 6 -18.19 5.22 -1.05
CA GLY A 6 -19.28 4.27 -1.14
C GLY A 6 -19.23 3.45 -2.44
N VAL A 7 -20.27 2.69 -2.71
CA VAL A 7 -20.36 1.89 -3.93
C VAL A 7 -20.49 2.79 -5.15
N ILE A 8 -19.55 2.68 -6.08
CA ILE A 8 -19.48 3.49 -7.29
C ILE A 8 -19.86 2.73 -8.56
N LEU A 9 -19.79 1.39 -8.51
CA LEU A 9 -20.22 0.50 -9.57
C LEU A 9 -20.75 -0.81 -8.98
N GLU A 10 -21.89 -1.26 -9.50
CA GLU A 10 -22.37 -2.64 -9.40
C GLU A 10 -22.78 -3.07 -10.82
N ASP A 11 -22.10 -4.11 -11.33
CA ASP A 11 -22.38 -4.68 -12.66
C ASP A 11 -22.22 -6.20 -12.62
N GLY A 12 -23.33 -6.92 -12.60
CA GLY A 12 -23.37 -8.37 -12.42
C GLY A 12 -22.69 -8.80 -11.12
N ASP A 13 -21.60 -9.55 -11.23
CA ASP A 13 -20.86 -10.06 -10.07
C ASP A 13 -19.77 -9.09 -9.59
N LEU A 14 -19.54 -7.97 -10.28
CA LEU A 14 -18.53 -6.97 -9.95
C LEU A 14 -19.13 -5.85 -9.11
N LYS A 15 -18.52 -5.59 -7.95
CA LYS A 15 -18.80 -4.43 -7.14
C LYS A 15 -17.53 -3.65 -6.90
N ILE A 16 -17.57 -2.33 -7.08
CA ILE A 16 -16.45 -1.42 -6.79
C ILE A 16 -16.90 -0.42 -5.73
N THR A 17 -16.15 -0.36 -4.65
CA THR A 17 -16.35 0.58 -3.55
C THR A 17 -15.17 1.54 -3.48
N ALA A 18 -15.43 2.85 -3.50
CA ALA A 18 -14.45 3.87 -3.22
C ALA A 18 -14.45 4.20 -1.71
N TYR A 19 -13.29 4.42 -1.12
CA TYR A 19 -13.17 4.89 0.25
C TYR A 19 -12.22 6.08 0.36
N VAL A 20 -12.29 6.82 1.45
CA VAL A 20 -11.39 7.95 1.68
C VAL A 20 -10.02 7.42 2.07
N SER A 21 -9.02 7.84 1.31
CA SER A 21 -7.60 7.61 1.57
C SER A 21 -7.02 8.83 2.27
N GLU A 22 -6.03 8.64 3.13
CA GLU A 22 -5.44 9.72 3.92
C GLU A 22 -4.08 10.14 3.36
N HIS A 23 -4.07 11.18 2.52
CA HIS A 23 -2.87 11.69 1.85
C HIS A 23 -2.77 13.23 1.95
N PRO A 24 -2.54 13.79 3.15
CA PRO A 24 -2.44 15.24 3.30
C PRO A 24 -1.24 15.81 2.51
N PRO A 25 -1.37 17.03 1.91
CA PRO A 25 -2.52 17.93 1.96
C PRO A 25 -3.56 17.70 0.83
N ILE A 26 -3.51 16.57 0.14
CA ILE A 26 -4.38 16.28 -1.01
C ILE A 26 -5.74 15.80 -0.53
N HIS A 27 -6.81 16.48 -0.98
CA HIS A 27 -8.20 16.11 -0.71
C HIS A 27 -9.08 16.36 -1.93
N PRO A 28 -9.94 15.40 -2.32
CA PRO A 28 -10.00 14.05 -1.77
C PRO A 28 -8.91 13.14 -2.32
N ALA A 29 -8.34 12.27 -1.48
CA ALA A 29 -7.61 11.09 -1.89
C ALA A 29 -8.52 9.88 -1.71
N VAL A 30 -8.47 8.91 -2.62
CA VAL A 30 -9.37 7.75 -2.61
C VAL A 30 -8.63 6.47 -2.93
N GLY A 31 -9.00 5.41 -2.22
CA GLY A 31 -8.67 4.04 -2.57
C GLY A 31 -9.93 3.28 -3.03
N TYR A 32 -9.74 2.07 -3.51
CA TYR A 32 -10.80 1.26 -4.09
C TYR A 32 -10.75 -0.17 -3.60
N ARG A 33 -11.92 -0.75 -3.34
CA ARG A 33 -12.11 -2.20 -3.16
C ARG A 33 -12.91 -2.73 -4.33
N PHE A 34 -12.42 -3.83 -4.90
CA PHE A 34 -13.04 -4.58 -5.99
C PHE A 34 -13.46 -5.92 -5.42
N ASP A 35 -14.75 -6.22 -5.45
CA ASP A 35 -15.30 -7.53 -5.10
C ASP A 35 -15.84 -8.19 -6.37
N TYR A 36 -15.40 -9.43 -6.65
CA TYR A 36 -15.82 -10.19 -7.82
C TYR A 36 -15.89 -11.69 -7.53
N ARG A 37 -17.09 -12.26 -7.58
CA ARG A 37 -17.33 -13.71 -7.41
C ARG A 37 -16.66 -14.31 -6.18
N GLY A 38 -16.76 -13.62 -5.04
CA GLY A 38 -16.19 -14.06 -3.78
C GLY A 38 -14.68 -13.81 -3.64
N ARG A 39 -14.07 -13.10 -4.60
CA ARG A 39 -12.68 -12.63 -4.49
C ARG A 39 -12.67 -11.12 -4.33
N SER A 40 -11.67 -10.59 -3.62
CA SER A 40 -11.59 -9.17 -3.33
C SER A 40 -10.16 -8.63 -3.40
N VAL A 41 -10.03 -7.44 -3.99
CA VAL A 41 -8.76 -6.70 -4.08
C VAL A 41 -8.98 -5.28 -3.60
N VAL A 42 -8.09 -4.80 -2.75
CA VAL A 42 -8.06 -3.40 -2.31
C VAL A 42 -6.82 -2.72 -2.87
N VAL A 43 -6.98 -1.51 -3.39
CA VAL A 43 -5.88 -0.64 -3.85
C VAL A 43 -5.98 0.67 -3.08
N SER A 44 -4.95 1.00 -2.31
CA SER A 44 -4.97 2.16 -1.41
C SER A 44 -4.91 3.51 -2.12
N GLY A 45 -4.25 3.59 -3.27
CA GLY A 45 -3.64 4.84 -3.71
C GLY A 45 -2.46 5.21 -2.80
N ASP A 46 -1.90 6.39 -2.95
CA ASP A 46 -0.88 6.89 -2.02
C ASP A 46 -1.59 7.34 -0.75
N SER A 47 -1.26 6.78 0.40
CA SER A 47 -1.95 7.12 1.65
C SER A 47 -1.28 6.59 2.90
N ASN A 48 -1.59 7.22 4.03
CA ASN A 48 -1.38 6.61 5.34
C ASN A 48 -2.43 5.53 5.63
N VAL A 49 -2.11 4.64 6.56
CA VAL A 49 -3.10 3.73 7.14
C VAL A 49 -4.06 4.51 8.03
N SER A 50 -5.35 4.37 7.78
CA SER A 50 -6.42 5.02 8.54
C SER A 50 -7.45 4.00 9.07
N GLY A 51 -8.36 4.46 9.92
CA GLY A 51 -9.48 3.62 10.37
C GLY A 51 -10.41 3.20 9.22
N ASP A 52 -10.51 3.98 8.16
CA ASP A 52 -11.29 3.62 6.97
C ASP A 52 -10.54 2.61 6.10
N THR A 53 -9.18 2.70 6.03
CA THR A 53 -8.34 1.67 5.42
C THR A 53 -8.55 0.32 6.12
N LEU A 54 -8.49 0.28 7.45
CA LEU A 54 -8.70 -0.96 8.21
C LEU A 54 -10.06 -1.59 7.90
N LYS A 55 -11.14 -0.81 7.89
CA LYS A 55 -12.49 -1.30 7.61
C LYS A 55 -12.66 -1.88 6.22
N ILE A 56 -12.06 -1.23 5.21
CA ILE A 56 -12.23 -1.64 3.81
C ILE A 56 -11.35 -2.85 3.44
N VAL A 57 -10.24 -3.02 4.14
CA VAL A 57 -9.28 -4.11 3.94
C VAL A 57 -9.72 -5.40 4.65
N ASP A 58 -10.49 -5.28 5.74
CA ASP A 58 -10.92 -6.43 6.53
C ASP A 58 -11.62 -7.50 5.68
N GLY A 59 -11.12 -8.74 5.75
CA GLY A 59 -11.56 -9.86 4.94
C GLY A 59 -11.27 -9.72 3.43
N ALA A 60 -10.31 -8.90 3.02
CA ALA A 60 -9.88 -8.85 1.63
C ALA A 60 -8.84 -9.94 1.33
N ASP A 61 -8.89 -10.50 0.11
CA ASP A 61 -7.87 -11.47 -0.32
C ASP A 61 -6.51 -10.79 -0.58
N LEU A 62 -6.52 -9.64 -1.23
CA LEU A 62 -5.30 -8.91 -1.61
C LEU A 62 -5.43 -7.42 -1.32
N LEU A 63 -4.48 -6.88 -0.57
CA LEU A 63 -4.26 -5.45 -0.45
C LEU A 63 -3.01 -5.05 -1.24
N LEU A 64 -3.17 -4.13 -2.20
CA LEU A 64 -2.05 -3.37 -2.76
C LEU A 64 -1.99 -2.02 -2.04
N HIS A 65 -0.89 -1.73 -1.36
CA HIS A 65 -0.69 -0.48 -0.62
C HIS A 65 0.65 0.15 -0.95
N ASP A 66 0.71 1.49 -1.02
CA ASP A 66 1.98 2.19 -1.03
C ASP A 66 2.76 1.85 0.24
N ALA A 67 4.07 1.86 0.18
CA ALA A 67 4.89 1.49 1.31
C ALA A 67 6.13 2.35 1.43
N LEU A 68 6.41 2.81 2.65
CA LEU A 68 7.55 3.65 2.98
C LEU A 68 8.50 2.90 3.91
N SER A 69 9.79 2.85 3.53
CA SER A 69 10.86 2.40 4.41
C SER A 69 11.33 3.54 5.31
N LEU A 70 10.79 3.62 6.52
CA LEU A 70 11.13 4.67 7.48
C LEU A 70 12.64 4.75 7.75
N PRO A 71 13.39 3.64 7.96
CA PRO A 71 14.84 3.71 8.17
C PRO A 71 15.58 4.32 6.98
N THR A 72 15.16 3.99 5.75
CA THR A 72 15.83 4.49 4.53
C THR A 72 15.54 5.97 4.31
N VAL A 73 14.28 6.41 4.48
CA VAL A 73 13.89 7.82 4.34
C VAL A 73 14.59 8.68 5.38
N THR A 74 14.63 8.22 6.64
CA THR A 74 15.32 8.93 7.72
C THR A 74 16.81 9.11 7.43
N ALA A 75 17.51 8.02 7.09
CA ALA A 75 18.94 8.06 6.75
C ALA A 75 19.22 8.98 5.55
N LEU A 76 18.36 8.95 4.52
CA LEU A 76 18.49 9.82 3.35
C LEU A 76 18.30 11.30 3.71
N SER A 77 17.28 11.62 4.51
CA SER A 77 17.03 12.98 4.99
C SER A 77 18.20 13.53 5.78
N GLU A 78 18.74 12.74 6.72
CA GLU A 78 19.91 13.10 7.54
C GLU A 78 21.15 13.35 6.67
N ALA A 79 21.43 12.44 5.72
CA ALA A 79 22.55 12.58 4.79
C ALA A 79 22.44 13.85 3.93
N MET A 80 21.23 14.20 3.46
CA MET A 80 20.99 15.45 2.73
C MET A 80 21.22 16.68 3.61
N GLY A 81 20.77 16.65 4.86
CA GLY A 81 21.00 17.70 5.84
C GLY A 81 22.48 17.92 6.12
N ALA A 82 23.23 16.84 6.39
CA ALA A 82 24.67 16.87 6.62
C ALA A 82 25.46 17.40 5.39
N ALA A 83 24.96 17.16 4.19
CA ALA A 83 25.53 17.70 2.94
C ALA A 83 25.13 19.17 2.66
N GLY A 84 24.47 19.86 3.60
CA GLY A 84 24.03 21.26 3.46
C GLY A 84 22.80 21.44 2.54
N ARG A 85 22.12 20.35 2.16
CA ARG A 85 20.93 20.36 1.29
C ARG A 85 19.65 20.40 2.12
N SER A 86 19.50 21.39 2.98
CA SER A 86 18.41 21.48 3.97
C SER A 86 17.00 21.42 3.36
N ARG A 87 16.80 22.05 2.19
CA ARG A 87 15.51 21.99 1.50
C ARG A 87 15.18 20.56 1.03
N THR A 88 16.15 19.85 0.46
CA THR A 88 15.98 18.47 -0.01
C THR A 88 15.76 17.54 1.19
N SER A 89 16.54 17.71 2.27
CA SER A 89 16.36 16.98 3.52
C SER A 89 14.91 17.10 4.03
N LYS A 90 14.39 18.34 4.07
CA LYS A 90 13.00 18.56 4.49
C LYS A 90 11.99 17.85 3.57
N ILE A 91 12.12 17.97 2.25
CA ILE A 91 11.22 17.32 1.29
C ILE A 91 11.23 15.79 1.49
N VAL A 92 12.42 15.20 1.71
CA VAL A 92 12.55 13.76 1.99
C VAL A 92 11.92 13.38 3.32
N ALA A 93 12.03 14.22 4.34
CA ALA A 93 11.38 13.97 5.63
C ALA A 93 9.84 14.08 5.53
N ASP A 94 9.34 15.06 4.78
CA ASP A 94 7.91 15.35 4.65
C ASP A 94 7.12 14.15 4.03
N VAL A 95 7.77 13.24 3.27
CA VAL A 95 7.09 12.07 2.68
C VAL A 95 6.55 11.09 3.75
N ILE A 96 7.10 11.13 4.95
CA ILE A 96 6.66 10.30 6.10
C ILE A 96 5.22 10.68 6.52
N ASP A 97 4.82 11.91 6.28
CA ASP A 97 3.52 12.42 6.75
C ASP A 97 2.34 11.92 5.90
N TYR A 98 2.60 11.33 4.70
CA TYR A 98 1.53 10.97 3.76
C TYR A 98 1.72 9.62 3.04
N HIS A 99 2.69 8.80 3.46
CA HIS A 99 2.87 7.42 3.01
C HIS A 99 2.89 6.44 4.18
N ALA A 100 2.33 5.25 3.97
CA ALA A 100 2.29 4.23 5.00
C ALA A 100 3.68 3.62 5.25
N SER A 101 4.15 3.63 6.49
CA SER A 101 5.36 2.90 6.85
C SER A 101 5.13 1.38 6.80
N THR A 102 6.19 0.61 6.55
CA THR A 102 6.13 -0.86 6.63
C THR A 102 5.61 -1.33 7.98
N ASP A 103 5.98 -0.66 9.08
CA ASP A 103 5.48 -1.00 10.42
C ASP A 103 3.97 -0.80 10.56
N SER A 104 3.43 0.32 10.03
CA SER A 104 1.98 0.56 10.06
C SER A 104 1.20 -0.42 9.18
N LEU A 105 1.80 -0.92 8.10
CA LEU A 105 1.20 -1.93 7.24
C LEU A 105 1.22 -3.32 7.87
N ILE A 106 2.28 -3.67 8.63
CA ILE A 106 2.32 -4.88 9.44
C ILE A 106 1.20 -4.84 10.48
N GLU A 107 1.08 -3.73 11.22
CA GLU A 107 0.00 -3.54 12.21
C GLU A 107 -1.40 -3.61 11.57
N LEU A 108 -1.58 -3.07 10.35
CA LEU A 108 -2.81 -3.20 9.58
C LEU A 108 -3.11 -4.68 9.29
N GLY A 109 -2.13 -5.44 8.79
CA GLY A 109 -2.26 -6.86 8.50
C GLY A 109 -2.60 -7.70 9.73
N GLU A 110 -2.02 -7.36 10.90
CA GLU A 110 -2.33 -8.03 12.17
C GLU A 110 -3.75 -7.75 12.69
N LYS A 111 -4.32 -6.59 12.33
CA LYS A 111 -5.65 -6.15 12.78
C LYS A 111 -6.77 -6.47 11.80
N SER A 112 -6.45 -6.92 10.61
CA SER A 112 -7.41 -7.27 9.56
C SER A 112 -7.23 -8.72 9.14
N ASP A 113 -8.30 -9.32 8.62
CA ASP A 113 -8.27 -10.67 8.05
C ASP A 113 -7.86 -10.65 6.56
N VAL A 114 -6.84 -9.84 6.21
CA VAL A 114 -6.32 -9.78 4.84
C VAL A 114 -5.37 -10.95 4.56
N ASP A 115 -5.60 -11.69 3.47
CA ASP A 115 -4.79 -12.86 3.16
C ASP A 115 -3.38 -12.50 2.69
N MET A 116 -3.24 -11.44 1.87
CA MET A 116 -1.95 -10.99 1.33
C MET A 116 -1.88 -9.47 1.22
N VAL A 117 -0.71 -8.92 1.56
CA VAL A 117 -0.37 -7.51 1.35
C VAL A 117 0.75 -7.39 0.34
N ALA A 118 0.56 -6.59 -0.69
CA ALA A 118 1.54 -6.32 -1.73
C ALA A 118 1.95 -4.84 -1.68
N PHE A 119 3.23 -4.60 -1.41
CA PHE A 119 3.80 -3.25 -1.39
C PHE A 119 4.05 -2.75 -2.79
N TYR A 120 3.38 -1.70 -3.20
CA TYR A 120 3.64 -0.98 -4.46
C TYR A 120 3.96 0.49 -4.16
N HIS A 121 4.28 1.29 -5.15
CA HIS A 121 4.67 2.70 -4.95
C HIS A 121 5.65 2.85 -3.78
N LEU A 122 6.82 2.20 -3.94
CA LEU A 122 7.83 2.07 -2.87
C LEU A 122 8.57 3.39 -2.62
N VAL A 123 8.64 3.82 -1.38
CA VAL A 123 9.24 5.10 -0.97
C VAL A 123 10.38 4.89 0.03
N PRO A 124 11.64 5.15 -0.35
CA PRO A 124 12.13 5.30 -1.73
C PRO A 124 12.18 3.94 -2.42
N VAL A 125 12.19 3.94 -3.75
CA VAL A 125 12.38 2.70 -4.51
C VAL A 125 13.71 2.05 -4.12
N PRO A 126 13.73 0.77 -3.69
CA PRO A 126 14.96 0.06 -3.39
C PRO A 126 15.77 -0.18 -4.68
N LEU A 127 17.03 0.26 -4.70
CA LEU A 127 17.89 0.20 -5.89
C LEU A 127 18.74 -1.08 -5.95
N ASN A 128 18.70 -1.91 -4.92
CA ASN A 128 19.46 -3.15 -4.80
C ASN A 128 18.89 -4.04 -3.69
N SER A 129 19.33 -5.30 -3.66
CA SER A 129 18.85 -6.30 -2.69
C SER A 129 19.07 -5.91 -1.23
N VAL A 130 20.10 -5.14 -0.90
CA VAL A 130 20.32 -4.68 0.49
C VAL A 130 19.22 -3.72 0.94
N LEU A 131 18.78 -2.83 0.04
CA LEU A 131 17.67 -1.92 0.32
C LEU A 131 16.32 -2.65 0.33
N GLU A 132 16.16 -3.70 -0.50
CA GLU A 132 15.00 -4.60 -0.43
C GLU A 132 14.94 -5.33 0.91
N ASP A 133 16.06 -5.88 1.39
CA ASP A 133 16.17 -6.53 2.70
C ASP A 133 15.85 -5.57 3.86
N ILE A 134 16.22 -4.29 3.73
CA ILE A 134 15.84 -3.26 4.71
C ILE A 134 14.33 -3.01 4.66
N PHE A 135 13.77 -2.94 3.47
CA PHE A 135 12.34 -2.72 3.26
C PHE A 135 11.50 -3.86 3.84
N MET A 136 11.95 -5.10 3.65
CA MET A 136 11.26 -6.32 4.07
C MET A 136 11.66 -6.81 5.47
N ARG A 137 12.43 -6.03 6.23
CA ARG A 137 12.88 -6.45 7.57
C ARG A 137 11.70 -6.54 8.56
N GLY A 138 11.49 -7.74 9.12
CA GLY A 138 10.41 -7.98 10.07
C GLY A 138 9.02 -8.10 9.44
N VAL A 139 8.92 -8.04 8.13
CA VAL A 139 7.66 -8.18 7.39
C VAL A 139 7.23 -9.65 7.36
N PRO A 140 5.95 -9.97 7.64
CA PRO A 140 5.43 -11.33 7.59
C PRO A 140 5.47 -11.97 6.20
N ASP A 141 5.44 -13.32 6.14
CA ASP A 141 5.57 -14.09 4.88
C ASP A 141 4.44 -13.86 3.86
N ASN A 142 3.28 -13.41 4.31
CA ASN A 142 2.15 -13.06 3.44
C ASN A 142 2.22 -11.65 2.87
N PHE A 143 3.34 -10.95 3.08
CA PHE A 143 3.62 -9.66 2.46
C PHE A 143 4.60 -9.81 1.31
N VAL A 144 4.38 -9.07 0.23
CA VAL A 144 5.16 -9.17 -1.01
C VAL A 144 5.67 -7.80 -1.43
N LEU A 145 6.99 -7.68 -1.64
CA LEU A 145 7.56 -6.53 -2.33
C LEU A 145 7.32 -6.69 -3.83
N THR A 146 6.63 -5.72 -4.45
CA THR A 146 6.31 -5.81 -5.86
C THR A 146 7.38 -5.19 -6.75
N GLU A 147 7.41 -5.63 -7.99
CA GLU A 147 8.15 -5.08 -9.10
C GLU A 147 7.23 -4.90 -10.31
N ASP A 148 7.65 -4.11 -11.27
CA ASP A 148 6.86 -3.86 -12.49
C ASP A 148 6.54 -5.18 -13.21
N LEU A 149 5.32 -5.27 -13.76
CA LEU A 149 4.79 -6.43 -14.48
C LEU A 149 4.48 -7.67 -13.62
N MET A 150 4.65 -7.64 -12.30
CA MET A 150 4.12 -8.71 -11.44
C MET A 150 2.61 -8.88 -11.65
N ARG A 151 2.17 -10.13 -11.61
CA ARG A 151 0.77 -10.48 -11.76
C ARG A 151 0.29 -11.28 -10.55
N PHE A 152 -0.85 -10.87 -9.99
CA PHE A 152 -1.56 -11.59 -8.95
C PHE A 152 -2.81 -12.21 -9.57
N GLU A 153 -2.96 -13.52 -9.48
CA GLU A 153 -4.13 -14.24 -9.95
C GLU A 153 -4.91 -14.79 -8.76
N LEU A 154 -6.18 -14.47 -8.68
CA LEU A 154 -7.11 -14.88 -7.63
C LEU A 154 -8.19 -15.78 -8.26
N PRO A 155 -7.96 -17.11 -8.40
CA PRO A 155 -8.90 -18.00 -9.06
C PRO A 155 -10.23 -18.06 -8.33
N ILE A 156 -11.34 -17.99 -9.08
CA ILE A 156 -12.70 -18.08 -8.54
C ILE A 156 -12.91 -19.46 -7.92
N GLY A 157 -13.55 -19.49 -6.73
CA GLY A 157 -13.83 -20.74 -6.00
C GLY A 157 -12.59 -21.34 -5.33
N SER A 158 -11.55 -20.56 -5.12
CA SER A 158 -10.32 -20.96 -4.44
C SER A 158 -9.81 -19.81 -3.58
N ASP A 159 -9.21 -20.11 -2.44
CA ASP A 159 -8.56 -19.14 -1.55
C ASP A 159 -7.11 -18.84 -1.98
N LYS A 160 -6.65 -19.46 -3.08
CA LYS A 160 -5.27 -19.26 -3.55
C LYS A 160 -5.07 -17.90 -4.17
N ILE A 161 -3.91 -17.32 -3.90
CA ILE A 161 -3.35 -16.18 -4.63
C ILE A 161 -2.08 -16.67 -5.30
N VAL A 162 -2.02 -16.57 -6.63
CA VAL A 162 -0.83 -16.97 -7.40
C VAL A 162 -0.07 -15.71 -7.79
N VAL A 163 1.18 -15.64 -7.37
CA VAL A 163 2.07 -14.51 -7.65
C VAL A 163 3.04 -14.92 -8.75
N ASN A 164 2.95 -14.22 -9.90
CA ASN A 164 3.85 -14.43 -11.03
C ASN A 164 4.78 -13.23 -11.16
N ARG A 165 6.09 -13.49 -11.11
CA ARG A 165 7.13 -12.51 -11.38
C ARG A 165 7.46 -12.47 -12.87
N PRO A 166 7.93 -11.33 -13.42
CA PRO A 166 8.33 -11.22 -14.81
C PRO A 166 9.55 -12.08 -15.17
#